data_a3083116c3bf68d2fa2022be8f952539
#
_entry.id   a3083116c3bf68d2fa2022be8f952539
#
_cell.length_a   1.000
_cell.length_b   1.000
_cell.length_c   1.000
_cell.angle_alpha   90.00
_cell.angle_beta   90.00
_cell.angle_gamma   90.00
#
_symmetry.space_group_name_H-M   'P 1'
#
loop_
_entity.id
_entity.type
_entity.pdbx_description
1 polymer ?
#
loop_
_entity_poly.entity_id
_entity_poly.type
_entity_poly.pdbx_seq_one_letter_code
_entity_poly.pdbx_strand_id
1 'polypeptide(L)'
;MDQVQVTSIVGKQQEEEASIYSGYHSIITGVNRSWEYGGFPLPDGTFWRYREPNAAVVVEGERMRVSAEISRANDEVQILDNAKNMFFSTKRFVVPEQGEISFEWDMGAQCINTKPHDLYDGFVSVNLLDFSIGVALDFFVCNDIIATVYALLPFPGVPEPVDVENAVKPKYFCDFNELSLETAPGRLHRYRISYSRGKDEVRHYVDGQEVAAYTEVPVKINSFIIALGLMTEKSIEQGKSVSVHGQILTGKWGAFTITTKNA
;
A
#
# COMPACT_ATOMS: atom_id res chain seq x y z
N MET A 1 40.02 38.37 35.40
CA MET A 1 38.57 38.39 35.23
C MET A 1 38.29 37.69 33.91
N ASP A 2 38.12 36.37 33.95
CA ASP A 2 37.91 35.55 32.76
C ASP A 2 36.41 35.55 32.45
N GLN A 3 36.06 36.00 31.24
CA GLN A 3 34.69 35.92 30.72
C GLN A 3 34.44 34.50 30.25
N VAL A 4 33.52 33.79 30.94
CA VAL A 4 32.98 32.52 30.50
C VAL A 4 32.00 32.79 29.35
N GLN A 5 32.36 32.42 28.13
CA GLN A 5 31.45 32.37 26.99
C GLN A 5 30.49 31.16 27.22
N VAL A 6 29.25 31.44 27.49
CA VAL A 6 28.17 30.43 27.45
C VAL A 6 27.73 30.28 26.01
N THR A 7 28.18 29.22 25.36
CA THR A 7 27.66 28.81 24.03
C THR A 7 26.33 28.10 24.26
N SER A 8 25.22 28.79 24.01
CA SER A 8 23.90 28.13 23.96
C SER A 8 23.84 27.21 22.75
N ILE A 9 23.85 25.92 22.99
CA ILE A 9 23.47 24.90 21.96
C ILE A 9 21.96 24.99 21.82
N VAL A 10 21.49 25.74 20.84
CA VAL A 10 20.10 25.68 20.37
C VAL A 10 19.96 24.37 19.62
N GLY A 11 19.45 23.34 20.27
CA GLY A 11 19.03 22.11 19.62
C GLY A 11 17.93 22.47 18.62
N LYS A 12 18.15 22.20 17.33
CA LYS A 12 17.09 22.24 16.31
C LYS A 12 16.01 21.29 16.77
N GLN A 13 14.84 21.78 17.18
CA GLN A 13 13.65 20.97 17.32
C GLN A 13 13.34 20.43 15.91
N GLN A 14 13.28 19.12 15.78
CA GLN A 14 12.77 18.49 14.55
C GLN A 14 11.32 18.91 14.40
N GLU A 15 10.99 19.59 13.31
CA GLU A 15 9.60 19.92 12.98
C GLU A 15 8.89 18.63 12.58
N GLU A 16 7.90 18.24 13.37
CA GLU A 16 7.00 17.13 13.10
C GLU A 16 5.64 17.70 12.71
N GLU A 17 5.14 17.34 11.53
CA GLU A 17 3.83 17.72 11.03
C GLU A 17 2.97 16.46 10.84
N ALA A 18 1.78 16.45 11.42
CA ALA A 18 0.81 15.38 11.26
C ALA A 18 -0.46 15.88 10.57
N SER A 19 -1.00 15.10 9.66
CA SER A 19 -2.25 15.37 8.95
C SER A 19 -3.11 14.12 8.86
N ILE A 20 -4.44 14.34 8.78
CA ILE A 20 -5.40 13.24 8.59
C ILE A 20 -5.83 13.21 7.12
N TYR A 21 -5.85 12.02 6.54
CA TYR A 21 -6.35 11.78 5.19
C TYR A 21 -7.41 10.67 5.23
N SER A 22 -8.62 11.03 4.85
CA SER A 22 -9.75 10.11 4.70
C SER A 22 -10.51 10.40 3.41
N GLY A 23 -11.45 11.35 3.42
CA GLY A 23 -12.16 11.83 2.24
C GLY A 23 -12.96 10.75 1.51
N TYR A 24 -13.31 9.64 2.17
CA TYR A 24 -13.99 8.48 1.60
C TYR A 24 -15.36 8.79 1.01
N HIS A 25 -16.04 9.83 1.51
CA HIS A 25 -17.31 10.29 0.94
C HIS A 25 -17.20 10.67 -0.54
N SER A 26 -16.03 11.08 -1.00
CA SER A 26 -15.79 11.42 -2.40
C SER A 26 -15.98 10.23 -3.35
N ILE A 27 -15.79 8.99 -2.88
CA ILE A 27 -16.04 7.76 -3.66
C ILE A 27 -17.52 7.63 -4.01
N ILE A 28 -18.40 7.99 -3.06
CA ILE A 28 -19.86 7.88 -3.21
C ILE A 28 -20.42 9.09 -3.94
N THR A 29 -19.98 10.29 -3.57
CA THR A 29 -20.57 11.54 -4.06
C THR A 29 -19.94 12.05 -5.35
N GLY A 30 -18.70 11.64 -5.65
CA GLY A 30 -17.90 12.16 -6.78
C GLY A 30 -17.44 13.61 -6.60
N VAL A 31 -17.71 14.23 -5.44
CA VAL A 31 -17.33 15.62 -5.11
C VAL A 31 -16.03 15.61 -4.30
N ASN A 32 -15.16 16.61 -4.53
CA ASN A 32 -13.86 16.73 -3.84
C ASN A 32 -13.08 15.41 -3.85
N ARG A 33 -12.81 14.90 -5.04
CA ARG A 33 -12.24 13.57 -5.27
C ARG A 33 -10.93 13.36 -4.52
N SER A 34 -11.00 12.78 -3.33
CA SER A 34 -9.83 12.30 -2.59
C SER A 34 -9.41 10.91 -3.06
N TRP A 35 -10.33 10.16 -3.66
CA TRP A 35 -10.12 8.78 -4.11
C TRP A 35 -10.73 8.56 -5.50
N GLU A 36 -10.09 7.71 -6.29
CA GLU A 36 -10.58 7.25 -7.58
C GLU A 36 -10.31 5.75 -7.77
N TYR A 37 -11.07 5.10 -8.66
CA TYR A 37 -10.77 3.71 -9.00
C TYR A 37 -9.44 3.63 -9.74
N GLY A 38 -8.55 2.79 -9.23
CA GLY A 38 -7.30 2.42 -9.89
C GLY A 38 -7.53 1.63 -11.17
N GLY A 39 -6.47 1.44 -11.93
CA GLY A 39 -6.49 0.65 -13.16
C GLY A 39 -5.26 0.86 -14.01
N PHE A 40 -5.30 0.35 -15.24
CA PHE A 40 -4.20 0.44 -16.19
C PHE A 40 -4.72 0.55 -17.63
N PRO A 41 -3.91 1.12 -18.56
CA PRO A 41 -4.27 1.18 -19.97
C PRO A 41 -4.16 -0.22 -20.61
N LEU A 42 -5.13 -0.56 -21.45
CA LEU A 42 -5.10 -1.74 -22.30
C LEU A 42 -4.37 -1.46 -23.63
N PRO A 43 -3.92 -2.49 -24.36
CA PRO A 43 -3.25 -2.35 -25.66
C PRO A 43 -4.11 -1.65 -26.71
N ASP A 44 -5.44 -1.75 -26.63
CA ASP A 44 -6.38 -1.10 -27.55
C ASP A 44 -6.61 0.39 -27.25
N GLY A 45 -5.92 0.93 -26.21
CA GLY A 45 -6.03 2.32 -25.78
C GLY A 45 -7.20 2.58 -24.82
N THR A 46 -8.01 1.57 -24.51
CA THR A 46 -9.02 1.68 -23.44
C THR A 46 -8.37 1.61 -22.06
N PHE A 47 -9.13 1.82 -20.99
CA PHE A 47 -8.61 1.81 -19.63
C PHE A 47 -9.36 0.78 -18.79
N TRP A 48 -8.64 -0.26 -18.35
CA TRP A 48 -9.18 -1.24 -17.41
C TRP A 48 -9.21 -0.66 -16.00
N ARG A 49 -10.40 -0.57 -15.42
CA ARG A 49 -10.56 -0.13 -14.04
C ARG A 49 -10.70 -1.33 -13.11
N TYR A 50 -9.96 -1.31 -12.03
CA TYR A 50 -10.08 -2.23 -10.91
C TYR A 50 -11.38 -1.94 -10.14
N ARG A 51 -12.50 -2.32 -10.70
CA ARG A 51 -13.82 -2.05 -10.16
C ARG A 51 -14.74 -3.25 -10.35
N GLU A 52 -15.14 -3.85 -9.23
CA GLU A 52 -16.18 -4.88 -9.25
C GLU A 52 -17.58 -4.23 -9.37
N PRO A 53 -18.43 -4.67 -10.30
CA PRO A 53 -19.75 -4.08 -10.51
C PRO A 53 -20.69 -4.22 -9.30
N ASN A 54 -20.48 -5.29 -8.50
CA ASN A 54 -21.25 -5.62 -7.31
C ASN A 54 -20.66 -5.02 -6.02
N ALA A 55 -19.61 -4.19 -6.11
CA ALA A 55 -18.98 -3.61 -4.94
C ALA A 55 -19.94 -2.68 -4.18
N ALA A 56 -20.17 -3.00 -2.92
CA ALA A 56 -20.92 -2.17 -1.98
C ALA A 56 -19.92 -1.35 -1.14
N VAL A 57 -20.06 -0.02 -1.19
CA VAL A 57 -19.22 0.91 -0.43
C VAL A 57 -20.08 1.58 0.63
N VAL A 58 -19.65 1.48 1.89
CA VAL A 58 -20.28 2.14 3.04
C VAL A 58 -19.25 3.04 3.71
N VAL A 59 -19.61 4.30 3.94
CA VAL A 59 -18.75 5.29 4.60
C VAL A 59 -19.48 5.82 5.83
N GLU A 60 -18.83 5.71 7.00
CA GLU A 60 -19.32 6.18 8.29
C GLU A 60 -18.25 7.06 8.94
N GLY A 61 -18.43 8.38 8.90
CA GLY A 61 -17.41 9.34 9.33
C GLY A 61 -16.12 9.19 8.53
N GLU A 62 -15.03 8.93 9.20
CA GLU A 62 -13.71 8.71 8.60
C GLU A 62 -13.35 7.24 8.39
N ARG A 63 -14.36 6.38 8.37
CA ARG A 63 -14.19 4.93 8.13
C ARG A 63 -14.90 4.52 6.86
N MET A 64 -14.27 3.61 6.13
CA MET A 64 -14.84 3.00 4.94
C MET A 64 -14.87 1.48 5.08
N ARG A 65 -15.95 0.89 4.59
CA ARG A 65 -16.07 -0.55 4.36
C ARG A 65 -16.45 -0.80 2.91
N VAL A 66 -15.76 -1.71 2.28
CA VAL A 66 -16.08 -2.18 0.92
C VAL A 66 -16.23 -3.66 0.95
N SER A 67 -17.32 -4.17 0.35
CA SER A 67 -17.52 -5.59 0.12
C SER A 67 -17.76 -5.83 -1.36
N ALA A 68 -17.09 -6.81 -1.94
CA ALA A 68 -17.28 -7.20 -3.33
C ALA A 68 -17.06 -8.71 -3.50
N GLU A 69 -17.87 -9.33 -4.34
CA GLU A 69 -17.51 -10.59 -4.96
C GLU A 69 -16.48 -10.30 -6.06
N ILE A 70 -15.37 -10.98 -6.02
CA ILE A 70 -14.32 -10.83 -7.03
C ILE A 70 -14.71 -11.69 -8.24
N SER A 71 -15.00 -11.04 -9.35
CA SER A 71 -15.60 -11.67 -10.52
C SER A 71 -14.94 -11.31 -11.84
N ARG A 72 -14.13 -10.24 -11.87
CA ARG A 72 -13.57 -9.71 -13.10
C ARG A 72 -12.07 -9.90 -13.16
N ALA A 73 -11.61 -10.56 -14.19
CA ALA A 73 -10.20 -10.68 -14.54
C ALA A 73 -9.97 -10.22 -15.98
N ASN A 74 -8.75 -9.81 -16.30
CA ASN A 74 -8.34 -9.50 -17.66
C ASN A 74 -7.08 -10.30 -17.99
N ASP A 75 -7.19 -11.13 -19.01
CA ASP A 75 -6.12 -12.04 -19.44
C ASP A 75 -5.15 -11.41 -20.45
N GLU A 76 -5.41 -10.19 -20.94
CA GLU A 76 -4.63 -9.59 -22.02
C GLU A 76 -3.38 -8.87 -21.51
N VAL A 77 -3.37 -8.39 -20.28
CA VAL A 77 -2.28 -7.57 -19.74
C VAL A 77 -1.90 -8.06 -18.34
N GLN A 78 -1.08 -9.14 -18.26
CA GLN A 78 -0.77 -9.64 -16.94
C GLN A 78 0.58 -10.27 -16.74
N ILE A 79 1.21 -9.85 -15.64
CA ILE A 79 2.26 -10.60 -14.96
C ILE A 79 1.64 -11.48 -13.87
N LEU A 80 0.63 -10.97 -13.17
CA LEU A 80 -0.15 -11.65 -12.15
C LEU A 80 -1.64 -11.42 -12.39
N ASP A 81 -2.46 -12.23 -11.76
CA ASP A 81 -3.90 -12.07 -11.75
C ASP A 81 -4.33 -10.67 -11.28
N ASN A 82 -5.28 -10.09 -11.99
CA ASN A 82 -5.74 -8.73 -11.76
C ASN A 82 -7.21 -8.63 -11.35
N ALA A 83 -7.76 -9.70 -10.80
CA ALA A 83 -9.09 -9.66 -10.24
C ALA A 83 -9.07 -8.82 -8.95
N LYS A 84 -9.42 -7.54 -9.09
CA LYS A 84 -9.22 -6.52 -8.06
C LYS A 84 -10.34 -5.50 -8.04
N ASN A 85 -10.65 -4.99 -6.83
CA ASN A 85 -11.39 -3.75 -6.63
C ASN A 85 -10.52 -2.78 -5.85
N MET A 86 -10.03 -1.71 -6.47
CA MET A 86 -9.04 -0.83 -5.85
C MET A 86 -9.39 0.65 -5.99
N PHE A 87 -9.07 1.40 -4.93
CA PHE A 87 -9.14 2.86 -4.91
C PHE A 87 -7.74 3.43 -4.70
N PHE A 88 -7.39 4.45 -5.49
CA PHE A 88 -6.14 5.20 -5.37
C PHE A 88 -6.42 6.58 -4.81
N SER A 89 -5.55 7.06 -3.92
CA SER A 89 -5.59 8.46 -3.49
C SER A 89 -5.26 9.38 -4.66
N THR A 90 -6.04 10.46 -4.81
CA THR A 90 -5.73 11.51 -5.80
C THR A 90 -4.61 12.42 -5.31
N LYS A 91 -4.40 12.47 -3.99
CA LYS A 91 -3.29 13.18 -3.38
C LYS A 91 -2.02 12.34 -3.43
N ARG A 92 -0.92 12.98 -3.81
CA ARG A 92 0.43 12.45 -3.71
C ARG A 92 1.09 13.02 -2.46
N PHE A 93 1.73 12.16 -1.67
CA PHE A 93 2.37 12.50 -0.41
C PHE A 93 3.88 12.58 -0.63
N VAL A 94 4.43 13.79 -0.58
CA VAL A 94 5.86 14.03 -0.85
C VAL A 94 6.69 13.61 0.34
N VAL A 95 7.77 12.89 0.08
CA VAL A 95 8.76 12.49 1.09
C VAL A 95 9.73 13.63 1.33
N PRO A 96 9.99 14.05 2.59
CA PRO A 96 11.01 15.03 2.89
C PRO A 96 12.40 14.59 2.43
N GLU A 97 13.21 15.49 1.87
CA GLU A 97 14.54 15.14 1.31
C GLU A 97 15.50 14.55 2.35
N GLN A 98 15.47 15.05 3.56
CA GLN A 98 16.35 14.66 4.67
C GLN A 98 15.59 14.10 5.87
N GLY A 99 14.32 13.69 5.65
CA GLY A 99 13.43 13.37 6.74
C GLY A 99 12.81 11.97 6.62
N GLU A 100 11.71 11.82 7.33
CA GLU A 100 10.88 10.62 7.37
C GLU A 100 9.44 10.98 7.07
N ILE A 101 8.74 10.08 6.36
CA ILE A 101 7.28 10.09 6.26
C ILE A 101 6.74 8.78 6.83
N SER A 102 5.64 8.86 7.58
CA SER A 102 4.93 7.68 8.04
C SER A 102 3.44 7.77 7.77
N PHE A 103 2.84 6.62 7.52
CA PHE A 103 1.41 6.42 7.31
C PHE A 103 0.92 5.44 8.35
N GLU A 104 -0.08 5.83 9.14
CA GLU A 104 -0.69 4.98 10.15
C GLU A 104 -2.20 4.91 9.94
N TRP A 105 -2.80 3.70 10.01
CA TRP A 105 -4.23 3.48 9.80
C TRP A 105 -4.71 2.21 10.52
N ASP A 106 -6.04 2.10 10.71
CA ASP A 106 -6.67 0.84 11.11
C ASP A 106 -7.16 0.10 9.86
N MET A 107 -6.96 -1.22 9.81
CA MET A 107 -7.48 -2.07 8.74
C MET A 107 -7.91 -3.43 9.28
N GLY A 108 -8.94 -4.04 8.66
CA GLY A 108 -9.38 -5.40 8.91
C GLY A 108 -9.96 -6.04 7.67
N ALA A 109 -9.83 -7.36 7.58
CA ALA A 109 -10.28 -8.18 6.47
C ALA A 109 -11.32 -9.21 6.90
N GLN A 110 -12.27 -9.50 6.01
CA GLN A 110 -13.12 -10.66 6.11
C GLN A 110 -13.28 -11.25 4.70
N CYS A 111 -12.86 -12.50 4.53
CA CYS A 111 -12.84 -13.19 3.26
C CYS A 111 -13.78 -14.42 3.35
N ILE A 112 -14.73 -14.54 2.43
CA ILE A 112 -15.71 -15.63 2.38
C ILE A 112 -15.41 -16.45 1.13
N ASN A 113 -15.52 -17.77 1.24
CA ASN A 113 -15.24 -18.70 0.16
C ASN A 113 -13.78 -18.59 -0.38
N THR A 114 -12.86 -18.24 0.50
CA THR A 114 -11.41 -18.29 0.24
C THR A 114 -10.81 -19.55 0.85
N LYS A 115 -9.70 -20.02 0.30
CA LYS A 115 -8.97 -21.16 0.83
C LYS A 115 -8.28 -20.76 2.13
N PRO A 116 -8.42 -21.53 3.23
CA PRO A 116 -7.67 -21.29 4.46
C PRO A 116 -6.16 -21.30 4.21
N HIS A 117 -5.43 -20.42 4.87
CA HIS A 117 -3.97 -20.31 4.76
C HIS A 117 -3.44 -20.08 3.34
N ASP A 118 -4.26 -19.46 2.48
CA ASP A 118 -3.89 -19.06 1.13
C ASP A 118 -4.22 -17.57 0.94
N LEU A 119 -3.25 -16.73 1.28
CA LEU A 119 -3.42 -15.27 1.19
C LEU A 119 -3.79 -14.84 -0.23
N TYR A 120 -3.17 -15.44 -1.25
CA TYR A 120 -3.37 -15.05 -2.65
C TYR A 120 -4.74 -15.42 -3.21
N ASP A 121 -5.51 -16.26 -2.49
CA ASP A 121 -6.88 -16.60 -2.88
C ASP A 121 -7.88 -15.47 -2.61
N GLY A 122 -7.51 -14.51 -1.75
CA GLY A 122 -8.29 -13.29 -1.52
C GLY A 122 -7.86 -12.56 -0.26
N PHE A 123 -7.56 -11.28 -0.41
CA PHE A 123 -7.09 -10.43 0.68
C PHE A 123 -7.51 -8.98 0.54
N VAL A 124 -7.38 -8.26 1.63
CA VAL A 124 -7.54 -6.82 1.75
C VAL A 124 -6.15 -6.19 1.84
N SER A 125 -5.94 -5.08 1.17
CA SER A 125 -4.63 -4.42 1.17
C SER A 125 -4.68 -2.92 1.43
N VAL A 126 -3.56 -2.41 1.93
CA VAL A 126 -3.11 -1.03 1.77
C VAL A 126 -1.75 -1.08 1.10
N ASN A 127 -1.61 -0.30 0.04
CA ASN A 127 -0.39 -0.23 -0.74
C ASN A 127 0.07 1.23 -0.78
N LEU A 128 1.32 1.49 -0.45
CA LEU A 128 2.00 2.76 -0.66
C LEU A 128 2.85 2.64 -1.93
N LEU A 129 2.45 3.35 -2.97
CA LEU A 129 3.00 3.15 -4.32
C LEU A 129 3.72 4.39 -4.81
N ASP A 130 4.89 4.20 -5.44
CA ASP A 130 5.47 5.18 -6.33
C ASP A 130 5.61 4.57 -7.74
N PHE A 131 4.63 4.85 -8.59
CA PHE A 131 4.62 4.35 -9.97
C PHE A 131 5.75 4.90 -10.85
N SER A 132 6.41 6.00 -10.45
CA SER A 132 7.52 6.55 -11.25
C SER A 132 8.79 5.71 -11.18
N ILE A 133 8.93 4.91 -10.13
CA ILE A 133 10.10 4.04 -9.88
C ILE A 133 9.73 2.59 -9.59
N GLY A 134 8.44 2.26 -9.57
CA GLY A 134 7.95 0.89 -9.39
C GLY A 134 7.92 0.38 -7.95
N VAL A 135 8.06 1.26 -6.95
CA VAL A 135 8.02 0.85 -5.54
C VAL A 135 6.62 0.55 -5.07
N ALA A 136 6.48 -0.56 -4.34
CA ALA A 136 5.31 -0.93 -3.57
C ALA A 136 5.71 -1.32 -2.14
N LEU A 137 5.07 -0.71 -1.15
CA LEU A 137 5.20 -1.03 0.27
C LEU A 137 3.81 -1.37 0.78
N ASP A 138 3.55 -2.62 1.13
CA ASP A 138 2.19 -3.07 1.32
C ASP A 138 1.99 -3.78 2.66
N PHE A 139 0.73 -3.79 3.10
CA PHE A 139 0.18 -4.80 3.99
C PHE A 139 -0.95 -5.55 3.29
N PHE A 140 -0.87 -6.88 3.31
CA PHE A 140 -1.91 -7.79 2.86
C PHE A 140 -2.51 -8.52 4.05
N VAL A 141 -3.82 -8.62 4.10
CA VAL A 141 -4.54 -9.23 5.23
C VAL A 141 -5.69 -10.08 4.71
N CYS A 142 -5.75 -11.33 5.15
CA CYS A 142 -6.92 -12.19 4.98
C CYS A 142 -7.52 -12.59 6.34
N ASN A 143 -8.26 -13.70 6.41
CA ASN A 143 -8.89 -14.13 7.64
C ASN A 143 -7.92 -14.55 8.75
N ASP A 144 -6.76 -15.06 8.37
CA ASP A 144 -5.82 -15.76 9.25
C ASP A 144 -4.35 -15.39 9.01
N ILE A 145 -4.07 -14.56 8.01
CA ILE A 145 -2.71 -14.14 7.67
C ILE A 145 -2.63 -12.61 7.59
N ILE A 146 -1.55 -12.06 8.12
CA ILE A 146 -1.06 -10.71 7.85
C ILE A 146 0.30 -10.85 7.18
N ALA A 147 0.53 -10.15 6.09
CA ALA A 147 1.81 -10.12 5.40
C ALA A 147 2.26 -8.71 5.08
N THR A 148 3.58 -8.51 5.03
CA THR A 148 4.22 -7.29 4.53
C THR A 148 4.83 -7.54 3.17
N VAL A 149 4.83 -6.53 2.32
CA VAL A 149 5.50 -6.55 1.02
C VAL A 149 6.40 -5.32 0.90
N TYR A 150 7.61 -5.56 0.41
CA TYR A 150 8.47 -4.53 -0.15
C TYR A 150 8.89 -4.99 -1.54
N ALA A 151 8.50 -4.24 -2.54
CA ALA A 151 8.75 -4.64 -3.92
C ALA A 151 9.23 -3.49 -4.81
N LEU A 152 9.99 -3.84 -5.83
CA LEU A 152 10.31 -3.01 -6.98
C LEU A 152 9.78 -3.73 -8.22
N LEU A 153 8.70 -3.21 -8.79
CA LEU A 153 7.89 -3.88 -9.80
C LEU A 153 7.98 -3.18 -11.16
N PRO A 154 7.92 -3.93 -12.26
CA PRO A 154 7.91 -3.39 -13.62
C PRO A 154 6.52 -2.86 -14.00
N PHE A 155 6.01 -1.83 -13.27
CA PHE A 155 4.75 -1.22 -13.67
C PHE A 155 4.82 -0.61 -15.06
N PRO A 156 3.74 -0.61 -15.85
CA PRO A 156 3.71 0.04 -17.16
C PRO A 156 4.12 1.51 -17.06
N GLY A 157 5.12 1.91 -17.87
CA GLY A 157 5.66 3.27 -17.85
C GLY A 157 6.78 3.53 -16.85
N VAL A 158 7.10 2.59 -15.99
CA VAL A 158 8.29 2.66 -15.13
C VAL A 158 9.52 2.48 -16.00
N PRO A 159 10.49 3.41 -15.97
CA PRO A 159 11.75 3.24 -16.67
C PRO A 159 12.45 1.97 -16.17
N GLU A 160 13.04 1.23 -17.09
CA GLU A 160 13.90 0.14 -16.66
C GLU A 160 15.00 0.68 -15.76
N PRO A 161 15.21 0.09 -14.55
CA PRO A 161 16.31 0.48 -13.69
C PRO A 161 17.61 0.35 -14.51
N VAL A 162 18.42 1.40 -14.52
CA VAL A 162 19.74 1.36 -15.16
C VAL A 162 20.55 0.29 -14.45
N ASP A 163 21.10 -0.67 -15.20
CA ASP A 163 22.02 -1.65 -14.63
C ASP A 163 23.17 -0.92 -13.95
N VAL A 164 23.16 -0.95 -12.63
CA VAL A 164 24.31 -0.54 -11.86
C VAL A 164 25.16 -1.80 -11.76
N GLU A 165 26.34 -1.79 -12.35
CA GLU A 165 27.25 -2.94 -12.49
C GLU A 165 27.61 -3.66 -11.18
N ASN A 166 27.12 -3.18 -10.03
CA ASN A 166 27.36 -3.72 -8.69
C ASN A 166 26.11 -3.71 -7.80
N ALA A 167 24.91 -3.73 -8.37
CA ALA A 167 23.69 -3.76 -7.56
C ALA A 167 23.57 -5.10 -6.82
N VAL A 168 23.56 -5.03 -5.50
CA VAL A 168 23.42 -6.18 -4.60
C VAL A 168 22.04 -6.86 -4.73
N LYS A 169 21.03 -6.13 -5.24
CA LYS A 169 19.67 -6.63 -5.44
C LYS A 169 19.32 -6.73 -6.93
N PRO A 170 18.49 -7.72 -7.32
CA PRO A 170 18.00 -7.82 -8.68
C PRO A 170 17.21 -6.55 -9.07
N LYS A 171 17.16 -6.29 -10.37
CA LYS A 171 16.49 -5.16 -10.99
C LYS A 171 15.03 -5.01 -10.56
N TYR A 172 14.33 -6.14 -10.42
CA TYR A 172 13.00 -6.24 -9.86
C TYR A 172 13.01 -7.32 -8.77
N PHE A 173 12.29 -7.06 -7.69
CA PHE A 173 12.17 -8.00 -6.58
C PHE A 173 10.84 -7.81 -5.86
N CYS A 174 10.45 -8.82 -5.11
CA CYS A 174 9.33 -8.77 -4.20
C CYS A 174 9.72 -9.55 -2.93
N ASP A 175 10.03 -8.81 -1.88
CA ASP A 175 10.23 -9.36 -0.55
C ASP A 175 8.86 -9.48 0.12
N PHE A 176 8.35 -10.69 0.23
CA PHE A 176 7.07 -11.02 0.83
C PHE A 176 7.30 -11.77 2.15
N ASN A 177 6.68 -11.29 3.24
CA ASN A 177 6.82 -11.89 4.57
C ASN A 177 5.46 -12.09 5.22
N GLU A 178 5.05 -13.34 5.41
CA GLU A 178 3.95 -13.69 6.30
C GLU A 178 4.38 -13.50 7.75
N LEU A 179 3.54 -12.82 8.53
CA LEU A 179 3.84 -12.50 9.92
C LEU A 179 3.28 -13.57 10.86
N SER A 180 4.05 -13.92 11.90
CA SER A 180 3.57 -14.78 12.98
C SER A 180 2.66 -14.02 13.96
N LEU A 181 1.66 -13.32 13.44
CA LEU A 181 0.69 -12.54 14.22
C LEU A 181 -0.70 -13.12 14.03
N GLU A 182 -1.41 -13.31 15.15
CA GLU A 182 -2.78 -13.78 15.10
C GLU A 182 -3.73 -12.69 14.61
N THR A 183 -4.54 -13.04 13.61
CA THR A 183 -5.69 -12.24 13.17
C THR A 183 -6.93 -13.12 13.03
N ALA A 184 -8.07 -12.51 12.76
CA ALA A 184 -9.34 -13.20 12.60
C ALA A 184 -10.28 -12.39 11.67
N PRO A 185 -11.30 -13.03 11.06
CA PRO A 185 -12.24 -12.35 10.18
C PRO A 185 -12.81 -11.06 10.80
N GLY A 186 -12.59 -9.94 10.16
CA GLY A 186 -13.07 -8.62 10.56
C GLY A 186 -12.36 -7.97 11.75
N ARG A 187 -11.33 -8.61 12.33
CA ARG A 187 -10.49 -8.01 13.37
C ARG A 187 -9.73 -6.81 12.81
N LEU A 188 -9.77 -5.69 13.53
CA LEU A 188 -9.01 -4.50 13.19
C LEU A 188 -7.66 -4.55 13.91
N HIS A 189 -6.61 -4.24 13.16
CA HIS A 189 -5.29 -3.96 13.68
C HIS A 189 -4.87 -2.56 13.25
N ARG A 190 -3.95 -1.96 13.98
CA ARG A 190 -3.31 -0.71 13.62
C ARG A 190 -2.01 -0.98 12.89
N TYR A 191 -1.93 -0.51 11.66
CA TYR A 191 -0.78 -0.65 10.79
C TYR A 191 -0.04 0.66 10.67
N ARG A 192 1.28 0.60 10.51
CA ARG A 192 2.10 1.75 10.14
C ARG A 192 3.21 1.33 9.21
N ILE A 193 3.45 2.13 8.18
CA ILE A 193 4.65 2.06 7.33
C ILE A 193 5.36 3.40 7.46
N SER A 194 6.67 3.38 7.70
CA SER A 194 7.52 4.56 7.64
C SER A 194 8.65 4.38 6.64
N TYR A 195 9.01 5.47 5.98
CA TYR A 195 10.17 5.56 5.10
C TYR A 195 11.04 6.73 5.50
N SER A 196 12.29 6.45 5.83
CA SER A 196 13.32 7.44 6.09
C SER A 196 14.26 7.55 4.90
N ARG A 197 14.13 8.65 4.13
CA ARG A 197 14.94 8.86 2.93
C ARG A 197 16.41 9.08 3.24
N GLY A 198 16.71 9.74 4.37
CA GLY A 198 18.10 10.00 4.79
C GLY A 198 18.84 8.75 5.25
N LYS A 199 18.09 7.74 5.73
CA LYS A 199 18.65 6.45 6.22
C LYS A 199 18.53 5.32 5.20
N ASP A 200 17.80 5.52 4.09
CA ASP A 200 17.42 4.45 3.15
C ASP A 200 16.73 3.27 3.85
N GLU A 201 15.71 3.58 4.64
CA GLU A 201 15.09 2.61 5.53
C GLU A 201 13.57 2.64 5.42
N VAL A 202 12.96 1.45 5.24
CA VAL A 202 11.52 1.22 5.32
C VAL A 202 11.24 0.36 6.55
N ARG A 203 10.22 0.71 7.34
CA ARG A 203 9.78 -0.08 8.51
C ARG A 203 8.29 -0.30 8.49
N HIS A 204 7.86 -1.51 8.83
CA HIS A 204 6.47 -1.93 8.96
C HIS A 204 6.15 -2.23 10.42
N TYR A 205 4.96 -1.80 10.87
CA TYR A 205 4.50 -2.00 12.25
C TYR A 205 3.06 -2.48 12.26
N VAL A 206 2.74 -3.38 13.21
CA VAL A 206 1.38 -3.81 13.54
C VAL A 206 1.16 -3.63 15.03
N ASP A 207 0.09 -2.95 15.42
CA ASP A 207 -0.28 -2.64 16.82
C ASP A 207 0.88 -2.02 17.63
N GLY A 208 1.69 -1.19 16.97
CA GLY A 208 2.85 -0.51 17.54
C GLY A 208 4.13 -1.34 17.58
N GLN A 209 4.08 -2.63 17.28
CA GLN A 209 5.26 -3.50 17.18
C GLN A 209 5.87 -3.43 15.79
N GLU A 210 7.20 -3.24 15.70
CA GLU A 210 7.93 -3.39 14.44
C GLU A 210 7.93 -4.86 14.01
N VAL A 211 7.49 -5.12 12.78
CA VAL A 211 7.34 -6.48 12.22
C VAL A 211 8.24 -6.75 11.04
N ALA A 212 8.70 -5.69 10.35
CA ALA A 212 9.70 -5.80 9.29
C ALA A 212 10.47 -4.49 9.17
N ALA A 213 11.76 -4.59 8.82
CA ALA A 213 12.62 -3.46 8.50
C ALA A 213 13.49 -3.82 7.28
N TYR A 214 13.54 -2.90 6.32
CA TYR A 214 14.35 -3.00 5.11
C TYR A 214 15.32 -1.82 5.10
N THR A 215 16.60 -2.11 5.12
CA THR A 215 17.69 -1.14 5.01
C THR A 215 18.29 -1.19 3.60
N GLU A 216 19.00 -0.14 3.23
CA GLU A 216 19.63 -0.07 1.90
C GLU A 216 18.59 -0.14 0.76
N VAL A 217 17.52 0.64 0.90
CA VAL A 217 16.49 0.77 -0.15
C VAL A 217 17.15 1.19 -1.45
N PRO A 218 17.05 0.40 -2.55
CA PRO A 218 17.89 0.57 -3.74
C PRO A 218 17.54 1.80 -4.57
N VAL A 219 16.39 2.42 -4.30
CA VAL A 219 15.91 3.61 -5.00
C VAL A 219 15.41 4.66 -4.02
N LYS A 220 15.65 5.93 -4.31
CA LYS A 220 15.12 7.02 -3.49
C LYS A 220 13.67 7.29 -3.84
N ILE A 221 12.78 7.07 -2.89
CA ILE A 221 11.36 7.32 -3.04
C ILE A 221 11.08 8.81 -2.82
N ASN A 222 10.40 9.44 -3.79
CA ASN A 222 10.13 10.87 -3.75
C ASN A 222 8.72 11.18 -3.23
N SER A 223 7.78 10.28 -3.46
CA SER A 223 6.39 10.49 -3.03
C SER A 223 5.64 9.17 -3.06
N PHE A 224 4.54 9.12 -2.33
CA PHE A 224 3.61 7.99 -2.36
C PHE A 224 2.23 8.40 -2.79
N ILE A 225 1.49 7.48 -3.40
CA ILE A 225 0.04 7.44 -3.37
C ILE A 225 -0.38 6.28 -2.47
N ILE A 226 -1.59 6.37 -1.90
CA ILE A 226 -2.19 5.29 -1.11
C ILE A 226 -3.15 4.54 -2.03
N ALA A 227 -3.08 3.21 -2.03
CA ALA A 227 -4.08 2.38 -2.67
C ALA A 227 -4.72 1.42 -1.66
N LEU A 228 -6.04 1.26 -1.77
CA LEU A 228 -6.86 0.37 -0.95
C LEU A 228 -7.42 -0.72 -1.85
N GLY A 229 -7.20 -1.98 -1.51
CA GLY A 229 -7.53 -3.10 -2.40
C GLY A 229 -8.34 -4.22 -1.74
N LEU A 230 -9.26 -4.77 -2.54
CA LEU A 230 -9.76 -6.13 -2.42
C LEU A 230 -9.17 -6.89 -3.60
N MET A 231 -8.35 -7.90 -3.36
CA MET A 231 -7.47 -8.45 -4.37
C MET A 231 -7.37 -9.96 -4.31
N THR A 232 -7.07 -10.54 -5.46
CA THR A 232 -6.52 -11.89 -5.61
C THR A 232 -5.21 -11.79 -6.40
N GLU A 233 -4.26 -12.67 -6.16
CA GLU A 233 -2.96 -12.63 -6.84
C GLU A 233 -2.40 -14.02 -7.12
N LYS A 234 -3.19 -14.89 -7.75
CA LYS A 234 -2.71 -16.19 -8.17
C LYS A 234 -1.99 -16.14 -9.52
N SER A 235 -1.18 -17.15 -9.76
CA SER A 235 -0.53 -17.33 -11.05
C SER A 235 -1.55 -17.48 -12.17
N ILE A 236 -1.20 -17.00 -13.35
CA ILE A 236 -1.98 -17.23 -14.57
C ILE A 236 -1.64 -18.62 -15.10
N GLU A 237 -2.68 -19.43 -15.31
CA GLU A 237 -2.55 -20.76 -15.89
C GLU A 237 -3.08 -20.78 -17.33
N GLN A 238 -2.25 -21.23 -18.26
CA GLN A 238 -2.61 -21.31 -19.68
C GLN A 238 -3.16 -20.00 -20.28
N GLY A 239 -2.65 -18.85 -19.81
CA GLY A 239 -3.07 -17.52 -20.24
C GLY A 239 -4.40 -17.05 -19.64
N LYS A 240 -4.88 -17.69 -18.56
CA LYS A 240 -6.12 -17.33 -17.89
C LYS A 240 -5.92 -17.15 -16.39
N SER A 241 -6.66 -16.20 -15.82
CA SER A 241 -6.79 -16.06 -14.38
C SER A 241 -7.45 -17.30 -13.79
N VAL A 242 -6.88 -17.85 -12.70
CA VAL A 242 -7.44 -18.99 -11.95
C VAL A 242 -7.99 -18.61 -10.60
N SER A 243 -7.97 -17.31 -10.27
CA SER A 243 -8.32 -16.87 -8.91
C SER A 243 -9.81 -16.59 -8.72
N VAL A 244 -10.59 -16.44 -9.80
CA VAL A 244 -12.00 -16.09 -9.70
C VAL A 244 -12.86 -17.35 -9.54
N HIS A 245 -13.45 -17.55 -8.35
CA HIS A 245 -14.31 -18.70 -8.06
C HIS A 245 -15.48 -18.37 -7.09
N GLY A 246 -15.89 -17.09 -7.03
CA GLY A 246 -17.01 -16.64 -6.20
C GLY A 246 -16.63 -16.29 -4.77
N GLN A 247 -15.39 -15.90 -4.51
CA GLN A 247 -14.97 -15.36 -3.23
C GLN A 247 -15.49 -13.94 -3.02
N ILE A 248 -15.91 -13.64 -1.78
CA ILE A 248 -16.37 -12.32 -1.36
C ILE A 248 -15.36 -11.75 -0.38
N LEU A 249 -14.82 -10.59 -0.71
CA LEU A 249 -13.86 -9.89 0.12
C LEU A 249 -14.51 -8.65 0.75
N THR A 250 -14.26 -8.44 2.03
CA THR A 250 -14.69 -7.25 2.76
C THR A 250 -13.50 -6.61 3.44
N GLY A 251 -13.16 -5.40 3.03
CA GLY A 251 -12.15 -4.55 3.66
C GLY A 251 -12.79 -3.47 4.52
N LYS A 252 -12.15 -3.16 5.65
CA LYS A 252 -12.47 -2.03 6.51
C LYS A 252 -11.21 -1.19 6.69
N TRP A 253 -11.32 0.12 6.47
CA TRP A 253 -10.20 1.06 6.64
C TRP A 253 -10.64 2.27 7.47
N GLY A 254 -9.77 2.67 8.41
CA GLY A 254 -9.86 3.96 9.11
C GLY A 254 -9.21 5.08 8.31
N ALA A 255 -9.26 6.31 8.83
CA ALA A 255 -8.47 7.41 8.30
C ALA A 255 -6.97 7.14 8.44
N PHE A 256 -6.19 7.74 7.53
CA PHE A 256 -4.74 7.71 7.62
C PHE A 256 -4.24 8.91 8.42
N THR A 257 -3.41 8.66 9.42
CA THR A 257 -2.54 9.67 10.02
C THR A 257 -1.23 9.67 9.27
N ILE A 258 -0.90 10.81 8.65
CA ILE A 258 0.33 10.97 7.87
C ILE A 258 1.21 11.93 8.61
N THR A 259 2.38 11.48 9.01
CA THR A 259 3.35 12.26 9.76
C THR A 259 4.62 12.45 8.95
N THR A 260 5.09 13.69 8.84
CA THR A 260 6.39 14.03 8.26
C THR A 260 7.29 14.60 9.34
N LYS A 261 8.55 14.19 9.32
CA LYS A 261 9.62 14.70 10.20
C LYS A 261 10.75 15.19 9.33
N ASN A 262 11.11 16.45 9.47
CA ASN A 262 12.30 17.02 8.86
C ASN A 262 13.53 16.73 9.74
N ALA A 263 14.67 16.42 9.13
CA ALA A 263 15.93 16.13 9.85
C ALA A 263 16.57 17.39 10.42
#